data_db3aa147a2d357e89a8dc2cd97453b6d
#
_entry.id   db3aa147a2d357e89a8dc2cd97453b6d
#
_cell.length_a   1.000
_cell.length_b   1.000
_cell.length_c   1.000
_cell.angle_alpha   90.00
_cell.angle_beta   90.00
_cell.angle_gamma   90.00
#
_symmetry.space_group_name_H-M   'P 1'
#
loop_
_entity.id
_entity.type
_entity.pdbx_description
1 polymer ?
#
loop_
_entity_poly.entity_id
_entity_poly.type
_entity_poly.pdbx_seq_one_letter_code
_entity_poly.pdbx_strand_id
1 'polypeptide(L)'
;MKFLILGAGPAGLTFANKLKQKGITDFLVIEREETAGGLCRSVDVDGSPFDIGGGHFLDVRRPKVNEFLFSFMPEEEWNKYDRDSVIVVNGNTVSHPIEANIWQMKISDQVEYLKSIAVAGCNIGTPMPEAFVDWIYWKLGSKIAEDYMIPYNRKMFNNELNQLGTYWLEKLPNVSFEETLLSCLEKKAYGTQPGHAQFYYPKKYGYGELWIRMADAIKGKIEYNKSVKGIDFNTKTVITADGKKYQAETIITTIPWMEFDEIIGMPEDIKDSIKYLKFSSIQTEYFSENLDTSCHWIYYPDPMLSYHRILVRHNFCTNSKGYWTETNSERIGMEKPNDNFKYMNQYAYPLNTIKKPEIMKKLLSWSEGKGVIGLGRWGEHQHYNSDVTVDLAMELVEKLITSGTYD
;
A
#
# COMPACT_ATOMS: atom_id res chain seq x y z
N MET A 1 -24.24 -14.70 -14.12
CA MET A 1 -23.12 -14.06 -14.82
C MET A 1 -21.85 -14.88 -14.66
N LYS A 2 -20.93 -14.76 -15.60
CA LYS A 2 -19.67 -15.50 -15.56
C LYS A 2 -18.76 -14.99 -14.42
N PHE A 3 -18.55 -13.68 -14.32
CA PHE A 3 -17.72 -13.08 -13.27
C PHE A 3 -18.46 -12.00 -12.48
N LEU A 4 -18.34 -12.04 -11.15
CA LEU A 4 -18.69 -10.95 -10.26
C LEU A 4 -17.42 -10.46 -9.57
N ILE A 5 -17.15 -9.16 -9.67
CA ILE A 5 -15.94 -8.53 -9.13
C ILE A 5 -16.35 -7.62 -7.97
N LEU A 6 -15.79 -7.85 -6.79
CA LEU A 6 -16.08 -7.08 -5.59
C LEU A 6 -15.01 -6.02 -5.38
N GLY A 7 -15.38 -4.75 -5.61
CA GLY A 7 -14.52 -3.57 -5.51
C GLY A 7 -14.05 -3.05 -6.87
N ALA A 8 -14.17 -1.72 -7.08
CA ALA A 8 -13.69 -0.99 -8.24
C ALA A 8 -12.37 -0.23 -7.94
N GLY A 9 -11.49 -0.83 -7.14
CA GLY A 9 -10.11 -0.38 -6.97
C GLY A 9 -9.19 -0.86 -8.10
N PRO A 10 -7.86 -0.60 -8.02
CA PRO A 10 -6.88 -1.00 -9.04
C PRO A 10 -6.99 -2.47 -9.47
N ALA A 11 -7.15 -3.40 -8.55
CA ALA A 11 -7.27 -4.83 -8.84
C ALA A 11 -8.51 -5.15 -9.67
N GLY A 12 -9.69 -4.74 -9.19
CA GLY A 12 -10.97 -5.05 -9.82
C GLY A 12 -11.12 -4.39 -11.19
N LEU A 13 -10.71 -3.11 -11.30
CA LEU A 13 -10.74 -2.39 -12.58
C LEU A 13 -9.79 -3.01 -13.62
N THR A 14 -8.60 -3.42 -13.21
CA THR A 14 -7.65 -4.08 -14.10
C THR A 14 -8.19 -5.43 -14.57
N PHE A 15 -8.69 -6.24 -13.65
CA PHE A 15 -9.27 -7.54 -13.98
C PHE A 15 -10.43 -7.38 -14.98
N ALA A 16 -11.37 -6.47 -14.71
CA ALA A 16 -12.52 -6.21 -15.58
C ALA A 16 -12.13 -5.70 -16.98
N ASN A 17 -11.17 -4.76 -17.07
CA ASN A 17 -10.70 -4.24 -18.35
C ASN A 17 -9.95 -5.31 -19.15
N LYS A 18 -9.16 -6.17 -18.50
CA LYS A 18 -8.49 -7.28 -19.16
C LYS A 18 -9.48 -8.33 -19.66
N LEU A 19 -10.56 -8.66 -18.93
CA LEU A 19 -11.64 -9.50 -19.44
C LEU A 19 -12.24 -8.91 -20.71
N LYS A 20 -12.56 -7.60 -20.68
CA LYS A 20 -13.12 -6.91 -21.87
C LYS A 20 -12.15 -6.97 -23.05
N GLN A 21 -10.84 -6.75 -22.85
CA GLN A 21 -9.82 -6.86 -23.91
C GLN A 21 -9.76 -8.26 -24.53
N LYS A 22 -10.08 -9.29 -23.74
CA LYS A 22 -10.17 -10.71 -24.21
C LYS A 22 -11.53 -11.06 -24.79
N GLY A 23 -12.46 -10.13 -24.96
CA GLY A 23 -13.79 -10.34 -25.50
C GLY A 23 -14.80 -10.93 -24.51
N ILE A 24 -14.45 -11.08 -23.24
CA ILE A 24 -15.35 -11.57 -22.21
C ILE A 24 -16.14 -10.39 -21.65
N THR A 25 -17.46 -10.37 -21.89
CA THR A 25 -18.35 -9.26 -21.52
C THR A 25 -19.38 -9.62 -20.45
N ASP A 26 -19.50 -10.90 -20.06
CA ASP A 26 -20.42 -11.38 -19.02
C ASP A 26 -19.77 -11.25 -17.65
N PHE A 27 -19.57 -10.00 -17.21
CA PHE A 27 -19.10 -9.65 -15.88
C PHE A 27 -19.81 -8.44 -15.33
N LEU A 28 -19.76 -8.28 -14.02
CA LEU A 28 -20.23 -7.10 -13.27
C LEU A 28 -19.23 -6.78 -12.17
N VAL A 29 -18.95 -5.50 -11.97
CA VAL A 29 -18.22 -4.94 -10.84
C VAL A 29 -19.22 -4.33 -9.88
N ILE A 30 -19.12 -4.57 -8.58
CA ILE A 30 -19.89 -3.86 -7.56
C ILE A 30 -18.93 -3.09 -6.65
N GLU A 31 -19.28 -1.83 -6.35
CA GLU A 31 -18.45 -0.90 -5.58
C GLU A 31 -19.31 -0.22 -4.49
N ARG A 32 -18.79 -0.12 -3.27
CA ARG A 32 -19.51 0.49 -2.15
C ARG A 32 -19.58 2.01 -2.25
N GLU A 33 -18.57 2.62 -2.84
CA GLU A 33 -18.49 4.08 -2.98
C GLU A 33 -19.27 4.56 -4.21
N GLU A 34 -19.42 5.87 -4.33
CA GLU A 34 -20.02 6.51 -5.51
C GLU A 34 -19.04 6.64 -6.69
N THR A 35 -17.76 6.42 -6.46
CA THR A 35 -16.69 6.54 -7.46
C THR A 35 -15.71 5.38 -7.39
N ALA A 36 -15.07 5.08 -8.53
CA ALA A 36 -14.02 4.07 -8.62
C ALA A 36 -12.66 4.56 -8.09
N GLY A 37 -11.69 3.64 -7.91
CA GLY A 37 -10.31 3.91 -7.55
C GLY A 37 -9.88 3.37 -6.18
N GLY A 38 -10.83 2.99 -5.31
CA GLY A 38 -10.51 2.45 -3.98
C GLY A 38 -9.60 3.40 -3.18
N LEU A 39 -8.46 2.90 -2.67
CA LEU A 39 -7.48 3.73 -1.96
C LEU A 39 -6.73 4.72 -2.86
N CYS A 40 -6.77 4.54 -4.18
CA CYS A 40 -6.09 5.42 -5.13
C CYS A 40 -6.97 6.58 -5.62
N ARG A 41 -8.11 6.84 -4.97
CA ARG A 41 -8.99 7.97 -5.31
C ARG A 41 -8.33 9.30 -4.97
N SER A 42 -8.68 10.31 -5.76
CA SER A 42 -8.33 11.71 -5.48
C SER A 42 -9.61 12.55 -5.42
N VAL A 43 -9.58 13.59 -4.60
CA VAL A 43 -10.62 14.62 -4.51
C VAL A 43 -9.99 15.99 -4.70
N ASP A 44 -10.77 17.00 -5.07
CA ASP A 44 -10.26 18.37 -5.07
C ASP A 44 -10.26 18.93 -3.63
N VAL A 45 -9.11 19.46 -3.22
CA VAL A 45 -8.96 20.17 -1.95
C VAL A 45 -8.15 21.44 -2.22
N ASP A 46 -8.75 22.57 -1.97
CA ASP A 46 -8.13 23.88 -2.17
C ASP A 46 -7.66 24.11 -3.63
N GLY A 47 -8.52 23.71 -4.58
CA GLY A 47 -8.31 23.87 -6.03
C GLY A 47 -7.25 22.96 -6.65
N SER A 48 -6.87 21.90 -5.96
CA SER A 48 -5.87 20.94 -6.45
C SER A 48 -6.16 19.52 -5.99
N PRO A 49 -5.68 18.50 -6.73
CA PRO A 49 -5.88 17.10 -6.35
C PRO A 49 -5.28 16.77 -4.98
N PHE A 50 -6.01 16.01 -4.21
CA PHE A 50 -5.60 15.40 -2.94
C PHE A 50 -5.88 13.90 -2.99
N ASP A 51 -4.85 13.08 -2.85
CA ASP A 51 -4.97 11.63 -2.88
C ASP A 51 -5.39 11.14 -1.48
N ILE A 52 -6.68 10.77 -1.35
CA ILE A 52 -7.29 10.45 -0.06
C ILE A 52 -6.69 9.24 0.64
N GLY A 53 -6.11 8.31 -0.11
CA GLY A 53 -5.44 7.11 0.41
C GLY A 53 -4.00 7.34 0.84
N GLY A 54 -3.51 8.59 0.81
CA GLY A 54 -2.10 8.93 1.02
C GLY A 54 -1.31 8.87 -0.28
N GLY A 55 0.03 8.85 -0.18
CA GLY A 55 0.90 8.90 -1.35
C GLY A 55 0.82 7.66 -2.23
N HIS A 56 0.13 7.78 -3.36
CA HIS A 56 0.09 6.77 -4.40
C HIS A 56 0.77 7.31 -5.66
N PHE A 57 1.71 6.53 -6.19
CA PHE A 57 2.54 6.91 -7.33
C PHE A 57 2.74 5.69 -8.22
N LEU A 58 2.90 5.91 -9.53
CA LEU A 58 3.15 4.83 -10.47
C LEU A 58 4.66 4.55 -10.55
N ASP A 59 5.06 3.31 -10.26
CA ASP A 59 6.45 2.85 -10.34
C ASP A 59 6.91 2.73 -11.80
N VAL A 60 8.11 3.19 -12.12
CA VAL A 60 8.66 3.13 -13.47
C VAL A 60 9.16 1.73 -13.86
N ARG A 61 9.39 0.84 -12.90
CA ARG A 61 10.11 -0.43 -13.06
C ARG A 61 9.30 -1.57 -13.68
N ARG A 62 8.01 -1.36 -13.97
CA ARG A 62 7.11 -2.37 -14.56
C ARG A 62 6.61 -1.95 -15.95
N PRO A 63 7.43 -2.07 -17.02
CA PRO A 63 7.07 -1.55 -18.34
C PRO A 63 5.74 -2.08 -18.87
N LYS A 64 5.45 -3.38 -18.72
CA LYS A 64 4.19 -3.99 -19.18
C LYS A 64 2.97 -3.42 -18.46
N VAL A 65 3.09 -3.16 -17.15
CA VAL A 65 2.04 -2.52 -16.35
C VAL A 65 1.84 -1.09 -16.80
N ASN A 66 2.95 -0.35 -16.98
CA ASN A 66 2.91 1.05 -17.41
C ASN A 66 2.29 1.17 -18.81
N GLU A 67 2.67 0.33 -19.77
CA GLU A 67 2.06 0.27 -21.12
C GLU A 67 0.54 0.06 -21.04
N PHE A 68 0.10 -0.89 -20.21
CA PHE A 68 -1.33 -1.13 -19.98
C PHE A 68 -2.03 0.09 -19.39
N LEU A 69 -1.47 0.73 -18.38
CA LEU A 69 -2.07 1.90 -17.72
C LEU A 69 -2.05 3.14 -18.60
N PHE A 70 -0.98 3.36 -19.37
CA PHE A 70 -0.88 4.47 -20.32
C PHE A 70 -1.85 4.34 -21.51
N SER A 71 -2.41 3.15 -21.75
CA SER A 71 -3.52 3.02 -22.71
C SER A 71 -4.82 3.71 -22.26
N PHE A 72 -4.98 3.99 -20.96
CA PHE A 72 -6.11 4.72 -20.38
C PHE A 72 -5.78 6.19 -20.10
N MET A 73 -4.55 6.46 -19.68
CA MET A 73 -4.05 7.80 -19.41
C MET A 73 -2.63 7.92 -20.00
N PRO A 74 -2.49 8.52 -21.21
CA PRO A 74 -1.24 8.58 -21.96
C PRO A 74 -0.05 9.11 -21.16
N GLU A 75 1.17 8.59 -21.42
CA GLU A 75 2.39 8.95 -20.69
C GLU A 75 2.67 10.44 -20.70
N GLU A 76 2.27 11.15 -21.78
CA GLU A 76 2.41 12.59 -21.92
C GLU A 76 1.64 13.38 -20.86
N GLU A 77 0.65 12.78 -20.21
CA GLU A 77 -0.11 13.40 -19.12
C GLU A 77 0.57 13.24 -17.75
N TRP A 78 1.74 12.59 -17.69
CA TRP A 78 2.48 12.33 -16.46
C TRP A 78 3.78 13.12 -16.41
N ASN A 79 4.17 13.53 -15.20
CA ASN A 79 5.52 13.94 -14.90
C ASN A 79 6.27 12.74 -14.31
N LYS A 80 7.55 12.63 -14.64
CA LYS A 80 8.47 11.68 -14.03
C LYS A 80 9.37 12.40 -13.05
N TYR A 81 9.49 11.86 -11.84
CA TYR A 81 10.28 12.43 -10.75
C TYR A 81 11.34 11.45 -10.27
N ASP A 82 12.51 11.96 -9.95
CA ASP A 82 13.45 11.28 -9.06
C ASP A 82 12.99 11.54 -7.62
N ARG A 83 12.83 10.46 -6.86
CA ARG A 83 12.33 10.55 -5.49
C ARG A 83 13.33 11.28 -4.60
N ASP A 84 12.88 12.37 -3.98
CA ASP A 84 13.56 13.04 -2.89
C ASP A 84 12.79 12.80 -1.59
N SER A 85 13.42 12.14 -0.62
CA SER A 85 12.78 11.84 0.67
C SER A 85 13.80 11.84 1.81
N VAL A 86 13.41 12.40 2.95
CA VAL A 86 14.27 12.57 4.11
C VAL A 86 13.64 12.04 5.39
N ILE A 87 14.48 11.73 6.34
CA ILE A 87 14.15 11.33 7.70
C ILE A 87 14.63 12.43 8.64
N VAL A 88 13.74 12.94 9.50
CA VAL A 88 14.08 13.91 10.54
C VAL A 88 14.26 13.15 11.85
N VAL A 89 15.51 12.98 12.28
CA VAL A 89 15.87 12.15 13.45
C VAL A 89 16.94 12.82 14.29
N ASN A 90 16.70 12.98 15.59
CA ASN A 90 17.67 13.54 16.57
C ASN A 90 18.31 14.86 16.10
N GLY A 91 17.50 15.77 15.53
CA GLY A 91 17.97 17.07 15.01
C GLY A 91 18.80 16.98 13.72
N ASN A 92 18.89 15.82 13.09
CA ASN A 92 19.47 15.63 11.75
C ASN A 92 18.35 15.48 10.71
N THR A 93 18.60 15.96 9.50
CA THR A 93 17.81 15.63 8.30
C THR A 93 18.68 14.76 7.40
N VAL A 94 18.24 13.54 7.15
CA VAL A 94 19.03 12.51 6.46
C VAL A 94 18.21 11.94 5.32
N SER A 95 18.79 11.79 4.13
CA SER A 95 18.13 11.17 3.00
C SER A 95 17.76 9.71 3.31
N HIS A 96 16.61 9.26 2.79
CA HIS A 96 16.17 7.88 2.92
C HIS A 96 16.83 6.99 1.84
N PRO A 97 17.32 5.80 2.18
CA PRO A 97 17.32 5.15 3.48
C PRO A 97 18.46 5.64 4.40
N ILE A 98 18.21 5.59 5.70
CA ILE A 98 19.14 6.14 6.70
C ILE A 98 20.51 5.47 6.66
N GLU A 99 20.55 4.14 6.53
CA GLU A 99 21.78 3.34 6.50
C GLU A 99 22.71 3.66 5.33
N ALA A 100 22.18 4.13 4.23
CA ALA A 100 22.97 4.60 3.08
C ALA A 100 23.42 6.05 3.22
N ASN A 101 22.90 6.80 4.17
CA ASN A 101 23.02 8.26 4.23
C ASN A 101 23.46 8.80 5.61
N ILE A 102 23.95 7.96 6.51
CA ILE A 102 24.50 8.36 7.83
C ILE A 102 25.59 9.43 7.66
N TRP A 103 26.32 9.45 6.56
CA TRP A 103 27.34 10.43 6.24
C TRP A 103 26.84 11.91 6.24
N GLN A 104 25.55 12.12 6.15
CA GLN A 104 24.91 13.46 6.22
C GLN A 104 24.77 13.97 7.67
N MET A 105 24.94 13.12 8.66
CA MET A 105 24.89 13.47 10.08
C MET A 105 26.18 14.12 10.55
N LYS A 106 26.17 14.70 11.76
CA LYS A 106 27.38 15.14 12.44
C LYS A 106 28.34 13.95 12.66
N ILE A 107 29.65 14.21 12.61
CA ILE A 107 30.65 13.12 12.74
C ILE A 107 30.50 12.32 14.04
N SER A 108 30.17 12.98 15.17
CA SER A 108 29.91 12.30 16.42
C SER A 108 28.78 11.27 16.30
N ASP A 109 27.71 11.64 15.61
CA ASP A 109 26.56 10.78 15.41
C ASP A 109 26.90 9.64 14.45
N GLN A 110 27.63 9.94 13.35
CA GLN A 110 28.12 8.88 12.43
C GLN A 110 28.88 7.78 13.17
N VAL A 111 29.78 8.17 14.09
CA VAL A 111 30.56 7.21 14.90
C VAL A 111 29.64 6.30 15.73
N GLU A 112 28.63 6.86 16.42
CA GLU A 112 27.73 6.08 17.23
C GLU A 112 26.84 5.15 16.40
N TYR A 113 26.33 5.61 15.24
CA TYR A 113 25.55 4.78 14.34
C TYR A 113 26.39 3.63 13.72
N LEU A 114 27.58 3.93 13.21
CA LEU A 114 28.49 2.92 12.64
C LEU A 114 28.90 1.87 13.67
N LYS A 115 29.25 2.29 14.88
CA LYS A 115 29.57 1.40 16.01
C LYS A 115 28.43 0.45 16.34
N SER A 116 27.20 0.97 16.36
CA SER A 116 26.01 0.18 16.60
C SER A 116 25.74 -0.84 15.50
N ILE A 117 25.86 -0.45 14.22
CA ILE A 117 25.67 -1.37 13.09
C ILE A 117 26.77 -2.43 13.06
N ALA A 118 28.03 -2.08 13.37
CA ALA A 118 29.16 -3.03 13.34
C ALA A 118 28.95 -4.22 14.27
N VAL A 119 28.25 -4.05 15.39
CA VAL A 119 27.97 -5.13 16.37
C VAL A 119 26.57 -5.75 16.16
N ALA A 120 25.86 -5.39 15.09
CA ALA A 120 24.56 -5.98 14.77
C ALA A 120 24.69 -7.49 14.48
N GLY A 121 23.65 -8.25 14.78
CA GLY A 121 23.68 -9.70 14.69
C GLY A 121 23.95 -10.24 13.30
N CYS A 122 23.53 -9.54 12.22
CA CYS A 122 23.82 -9.94 10.85
C CYS A 122 25.32 -9.86 10.53
N ASN A 123 26.05 -8.92 11.13
CA ASN A 123 27.49 -8.75 10.90
C ASN A 123 28.34 -9.77 11.70
N ILE A 124 27.81 -10.31 12.77
CA ILE A 124 28.47 -11.37 13.56
C ILE A 124 27.99 -12.78 13.19
N GLY A 125 27.12 -12.90 12.16
CA GLY A 125 26.69 -14.20 11.63
C GLY A 125 25.61 -14.91 12.44
N THR A 126 24.84 -14.21 13.30
CA THR A 126 23.69 -14.81 13.99
C THR A 126 22.54 -15.07 13.03
N PRO A 127 21.70 -16.13 13.27
CA PRO A 127 20.54 -16.39 12.42
C PRO A 127 19.56 -15.22 12.39
N MET A 128 18.92 -15.02 11.23
CA MET A 128 17.89 -13.98 11.06
C MET A 128 16.65 -14.29 11.92
N PRO A 129 16.19 -13.33 12.74
CA PRO A 129 14.98 -13.50 13.55
C PRO A 129 13.71 -13.59 12.72
N GLU A 130 12.69 -14.28 13.23
CA GLU A 130 11.36 -14.35 12.62
C GLU A 130 10.53 -13.09 12.90
N ALA A 131 10.71 -12.48 14.09
CA ALA A 131 9.97 -11.28 14.47
C ALA A 131 10.61 -10.02 13.90
N PHE A 132 9.79 -9.09 13.36
CA PHE A 132 10.27 -7.88 12.70
C PHE A 132 11.05 -6.94 13.64
N VAL A 133 10.62 -6.79 14.89
CA VAL A 133 11.33 -5.93 15.86
C VAL A 133 12.73 -6.47 16.13
N ASP A 134 12.86 -7.78 16.34
CA ASP A 134 14.15 -8.42 16.55
C ASP A 134 15.04 -8.32 15.31
N TRP A 135 14.44 -8.43 14.11
CA TRP A 135 15.14 -8.24 12.85
C TRP A 135 15.69 -6.81 12.71
N ILE A 136 14.96 -5.80 13.17
CA ILE A 136 15.45 -4.40 13.12
C ILE A 136 16.76 -4.28 13.92
N TYR A 137 16.81 -4.81 15.13
CA TYR A 137 18.04 -4.84 15.93
C TYR A 137 19.14 -5.70 15.29
N TRP A 138 18.77 -6.86 14.78
CA TRP A 138 19.69 -7.81 14.14
C TRP A 138 20.34 -7.23 12.86
N LYS A 139 19.57 -6.48 12.04
CA LYS A 139 20.05 -5.93 10.78
C LYS A 139 20.71 -4.56 10.93
N LEU A 140 20.11 -3.66 11.71
CA LEU A 140 20.42 -2.24 11.70
C LEU A 140 21.13 -1.77 12.98
N GLY A 141 21.23 -2.63 13.99
CA GLY A 141 21.79 -2.28 15.28
C GLY A 141 20.86 -1.41 16.12
N SER A 142 21.20 -1.27 17.44
CA SER A 142 20.34 -0.59 18.41
C SER A 142 20.09 0.88 18.07
N LYS A 143 21.09 1.58 17.52
CA LYS A 143 20.98 3.04 17.29
C LYS A 143 19.94 3.38 16.23
N ILE A 144 19.97 2.73 15.04
CA ILE A 144 18.93 2.91 14.01
C ILE A 144 17.59 2.35 14.50
N ALA A 145 17.61 1.22 15.21
CA ALA A 145 16.41 0.60 15.76
C ALA A 145 15.64 1.56 16.66
N GLU A 146 16.31 2.15 17.65
CA GLU A 146 15.70 2.97 18.70
C GLU A 146 15.41 4.41 18.26
N ASP A 147 16.27 4.99 17.45
CA ASP A 147 16.10 6.38 17.00
C ASP A 147 15.11 6.52 15.84
N TYR A 148 15.01 5.49 14.98
CA TYR A 148 14.22 5.60 13.75
C TYR A 148 13.23 4.46 13.52
N MET A 149 13.72 3.22 13.32
CA MET A 149 12.89 2.16 12.76
C MET A 149 11.74 1.75 13.69
N ILE A 150 12.00 1.55 14.98
CA ILE A 150 10.97 1.16 15.94
C ILE A 150 9.97 2.31 16.17
N PRO A 151 10.38 3.54 16.54
CA PRO A 151 9.42 4.62 16.76
C PRO A 151 8.63 4.98 15.49
N TYR A 152 9.25 4.98 14.32
CA TYR A 152 8.56 5.22 13.05
C TYR A 152 7.50 4.14 12.75
N ASN A 153 7.88 2.87 12.80
CA ASN A 153 6.96 1.77 12.53
C ASN A 153 5.86 1.63 13.60
N ARG A 154 6.16 2.01 14.85
CA ARG A 154 5.15 2.06 15.92
C ARG A 154 4.07 3.10 15.64
N LYS A 155 4.40 4.19 14.96
CA LYS A 155 3.40 5.16 14.50
C LYS A 155 2.50 4.63 13.39
N MET A 156 2.97 3.70 12.57
CA MET A 156 2.18 3.06 11.51
C MET A 156 1.35 1.88 12.02
N PHE A 157 1.92 1.05 12.91
CA PHE A 157 1.40 -0.27 13.27
C PHE A 157 0.98 -0.39 14.74
N ASN A 158 1.22 0.63 15.56
CA ASN A 158 0.91 0.68 16.99
C ASN A 158 1.39 -0.59 17.75
N ASN A 159 0.54 -1.16 18.56
CA ASN A 159 0.87 -2.36 19.36
C ASN A 159 1.05 -3.61 18.48
N GLU A 160 0.52 -3.65 17.28
CA GLU A 160 0.66 -4.78 16.36
C GLU A 160 2.09 -4.92 15.80
N LEU A 161 2.94 -3.90 15.95
CA LEU A 161 4.35 -3.94 15.53
C LEU A 161 5.07 -5.19 16.03
N ASN A 162 4.83 -5.60 17.28
CA ASN A 162 5.48 -6.75 17.90
C ASN A 162 4.99 -8.10 17.35
N GLN A 163 3.91 -8.11 16.56
CA GLN A 163 3.36 -9.32 15.93
C GLN A 163 3.79 -9.49 14.47
N LEU A 164 4.52 -8.51 13.91
CA LEU A 164 4.96 -8.56 12.52
C LEU A 164 6.08 -9.58 12.33
N GLY A 165 5.99 -10.35 11.25
CA GLY A 165 7.04 -11.25 10.78
C GLY A 165 8.01 -10.59 9.81
N THR A 166 8.98 -11.38 9.31
CA THR A 166 10.06 -10.92 8.44
C THR A 166 9.93 -11.37 6.98
N TYR A 167 8.93 -12.14 6.62
CA TYR A 167 8.74 -12.72 5.28
C TYR A 167 8.40 -11.71 4.16
N TRP A 168 8.26 -10.42 4.49
CA TRP A 168 7.90 -9.33 3.57
C TRP A 168 9.01 -8.29 3.35
N LEU A 169 10.20 -8.52 3.90
CA LEU A 169 11.30 -7.55 3.98
C LEU A 169 11.94 -7.20 2.63
N GLU A 170 11.67 -7.96 1.58
CA GLU A 170 12.14 -7.67 0.22
C GLU A 170 11.79 -6.25 -0.29
N LYS A 171 10.78 -5.62 0.34
CA LYS A 171 10.38 -4.25 0.04
C LYS A 171 11.22 -3.18 0.72
N LEU A 172 11.98 -3.55 1.75
CA LEU A 172 12.82 -2.62 2.48
C LEU A 172 14.17 -2.44 1.79
N PRO A 173 14.82 -1.29 1.95
CA PRO A 173 16.19 -1.10 1.51
C PRO A 173 17.10 -2.17 2.12
N ASN A 174 18.07 -2.61 1.35
CA ASN A 174 19.09 -3.55 1.83
C ASN A 174 20.46 -2.95 1.62
N VAL A 175 21.06 -2.48 2.70
CA VAL A 175 22.40 -1.89 2.75
C VAL A 175 23.24 -2.71 3.72
N SER A 176 24.44 -3.12 3.33
CA SER A 176 25.38 -3.84 4.19
C SER A 176 26.12 -2.87 5.12
N PHE A 177 26.79 -3.41 6.14
CA PHE A 177 27.68 -2.61 7.00
C PHE A 177 28.80 -1.96 6.19
N GLU A 178 29.42 -2.71 5.27
CA GLU A 178 30.48 -2.24 4.39
C GLU A 178 30.01 -1.08 3.50
N GLU A 179 28.82 -1.18 2.93
CA GLU A 179 28.22 -0.12 2.12
C GLU A 179 27.92 1.12 2.97
N THR A 180 27.44 0.95 4.19
CA THR A 180 27.22 2.05 5.15
C THR A 180 28.54 2.72 5.52
N LEU A 181 29.59 1.94 5.78
CA LEU A 181 30.92 2.47 6.09
C LEU A 181 31.50 3.23 4.88
N LEU A 182 31.43 2.65 3.68
CA LEU A 182 31.86 3.30 2.44
C LEU A 182 31.10 4.60 2.21
N SER A 183 29.78 4.64 2.49
CA SER A 183 28.98 5.86 2.35
C SER A 183 29.53 7.00 3.22
N CYS A 184 29.94 6.70 4.46
CA CYS A 184 30.53 7.68 5.37
C CYS A 184 31.92 8.14 4.92
N LEU A 185 32.75 7.23 4.39
CA LEU A 185 34.10 7.55 3.90
C LEU A 185 34.09 8.39 2.62
N GLU A 186 33.20 8.07 1.68
CA GLU A 186 33.12 8.72 0.37
C GLU A 186 32.03 9.81 0.27
N LYS A 187 31.22 9.99 1.31
CA LYS A 187 30.11 10.96 1.40
C LYS A 187 29.12 10.82 0.24
N LYS A 188 28.71 9.60 -0.06
CA LYS A 188 27.68 9.29 -1.05
C LYS A 188 26.89 8.05 -0.64
N ALA A 189 25.65 7.90 -1.12
CA ALA A 189 24.83 6.72 -0.86
C ALA A 189 25.37 5.49 -1.58
N TYR A 190 25.32 4.34 -0.89
CA TYR A 190 25.59 3.01 -1.40
C TYR A 190 24.43 2.07 -1.11
N GLY A 191 24.43 0.89 -1.74
CA GLY A 191 23.43 -0.16 -1.54
C GLY A 191 22.20 -0.03 -2.41
N THR A 192 21.29 -1.00 -2.26
CA THR A 192 20.05 -1.06 -3.03
C THR A 192 19.08 0.03 -2.59
N GLN A 193 18.74 0.91 -3.53
CA GLN A 193 17.77 1.97 -3.30
C GLN A 193 16.37 1.40 -3.14
N PRO A 194 15.49 2.07 -2.37
CA PRO A 194 14.11 1.63 -2.16
C PRO A 194 13.32 1.63 -3.46
N GLY A 195 12.23 0.88 -3.47
CA GLY A 195 11.20 0.98 -4.51
C GLY A 195 10.72 2.41 -4.70
N HIS A 196 10.24 2.76 -5.91
CA HIS A 196 9.88 4.13 -6.27
C HIS A 196 11.04 5.15 -6.17
N ALA A 197 12.28 4.71 -6.41
CA ALA A 197 13.39 5.66 -6.59
C ALA A 197 13.10 6.65 -7.74
N GLN A 198 12.34 6.20 -8.73
CA GLN A 198 11.68 7.05 -9.73
C GLN A 198 10.18 6.71 -9.77
N PHE A 199 9.36 7.72 -10.01
CA PHE A 199 7.91 7.54 -10.11
C PHE A 199 7.28 8.51 -11.09
N TYR A 200 6.08 8.12 -11.58
CA TYR A 200 5.21 9.02 -12.33
C TYR A 200 4.09 9.56 -11.43
N TYR A 201 3.75 10.84 -11.63
CA TYR A 201 2.56 11.47 -11.07
C TYR A 201 1.85 12.31 -12.13
N PRO A 202 0.50 12.36 -12.19
CA PRO A 202 -0.24 13.11 -13.20
C PRO A 202 0.09 14.61 -13.21
N LYS A 203 0.24 15.21 -14.39
CA LYS A 203 0.53 16.64 -14.55
C LYS A 203 -0.59 17.54 -14.07
N LYS A 204 -1.83 17.12 -14.29
CA LYS A 204 -3.00 17.96 -14.09
C LYS A 204 -3.98 17.43 -13.06
N TYR A 205 -4.10 16.11 -12.96
CA TYR A 205 -5.05 15.42 -12.11
C TYR A 205 -4.33 14.75 -10.95
N GLY A 206 -5.06 14.31 -9.93
CA GLY A 206 -4.54 13.38 -8.93
C GLY A 206 -4.41 11.97 -9.49
N TYR A 207 -3.80 11.09 -8.73
CA TYR A 207 -3.60 9.68 -9.11
C TYR A 207 -4.92 8.94 -9.37
N GLY A 208 -6.03 9.44 -8.80
CA GLY A 208 -7.38 8.90 -8.96
C GLY A 208 -7.92 8.95 -10.39
N GLU A 209 -7.47 9.90 -11.21
CA GLU A 209 -7.95 10.09 -12.59
C GLU A 209 -7.76 8.85 -13.46
N LEU A 210 -6.61 8.20 -13.35
CA LEU A 210 -6.33 6.95 -14.05
C LEU A 210 -7.44 5.90 -13.83
N TRP A 211 -7.85 5.74 -12.59
CA TRP A 211 -8.85 4.73 -12.21
C TRP A 211 -10.26 5.12 -12.65
N ILE A 212 -10.57 6.40 -12.68
CA ILE A 212 -11.82 6.91 -13.27
C ILE A 212 -11.88 6.57 -14.76
N ARG A 213 -10.81 6.83 -15.52
CA ARG A 213 -10.76 6.49 -16.96
C ARG A 213 -10.84 4.99 -17.21
N MET A 214 -10.25 4.17 -16.35
CA MET A 214 -10.39 2.72 -16.42
C MET A 214 -11.82 2.25 -16.11
N ALA A 215 -12.53 2.92 -15.20
CA ALA A 215 -13.94 2.66 -14.94
C ALA A 215 -14.83 3.07 -16.12
N ASP A 216 -14.57 4.23 -16.72
CA ASP A 216 -15.27 4.70 -17.92
C ASP A 216 -15.10 3.74 -19.11
N ALA A 217 -13.96 3.13 -19.25
CA ALA A 217 -13.69 2.14 -20.29
C ALA A 217 -14.62 0.90 -20.19
N ILE A 218 -15.18 0.62 -19.03
CA ILE A 218 -16.16 -0.46 -18.77
C ILE A 218 -17.51 0.09 -18.30
N LYS A 219 -17.86 1.30 -18.72
CA LYS A 219 -19.14 1.96 -18.39
C LYS A 219 -20.33 1.02 -18.62
N GLY A 220 -21.25 0.99 -17.64
CA GLY A 220 -22.42 0.09 -17.65
C GLY A 220 -22.13 -1.32 -17.11
N LYS A 221 -20.88 -1.60 -16.73
CA LYS A 221 -20.47 -2.86 -16.06
C LYS A 221 -20.07 -2.63 -14.58
N ILE A 222 -20.34 -1.45 -14.02
CA ILE A 222 -20.10 -1.14 -12.61
C ILE A 222 -21.40 -0.68 -11.97
N GLU A 223 -21.76 -1.28 -10.84
CA GLU A 223 -22.80 -0.79 -9.95
C GLU A 223 -22.16 -0.17 -8.71
N TYR A 224 -22.33 1.12 -8.54
CA TYR A 224 -21.86 1.90 -7.39
C TYR A 224 -22.87 1.87 -6.23
N ASN A 225 -22.46 2.31 -5.03
CA ASN A 225 -23.26 2.34 -3.82
C ASN A 225 -23.79 0.94 -3.45
N LYS A 226 -22.96 -0.09 -3.70
CA LYS A 226 -23.24 -1.51 -3.43
C LYS A 226 -22.24 -2.07 -2.43
N SER A 227 -22.45 -1.78 -1.15
CA SER A 227 -21.65 -2.33 -0.06
C SER A 227 -21.97 -3.83 0.10
N VAL A 228 -20.96 -4.67 0.00
CA VAL A 228 -21.08 -6.11 0.25
C VAL A 228 -21.28 -6.34 1.74
N LYS A 229 -22.28 -7.17 2.08
CA LYS A 229 -22.57 -7.60 3.44
C LYS A 229 -22.21 -9.05 3.69
N GLY A 230 -22.46 -9.93 2.71
CA GLY A 230 -22.25 -11.34 2.90
C GLY A 230 -21.99 -12.12 1.62
N ILE A 231 -21.55 -13.37 1.82
CA ILE A 231 -21.27 -14.33 0.75
C ILE A 231 -21.74 -15.72 1.14
N ASP A 232 -22.45 -16.38 0.23
CA ASP A 232 -22.80 -17.82 0.32
C ASP A 232 -21.96 -18.60 -0.69
N PHE A 233 -21.00 -19.37 -0.19
CA PHE A 233 -20.12 -20.22 -0.98
C PHE A 233 -20.81 -21.44 -1.60
N ASN A 234 -21.96 -21.88 -1.05
CA ASN A 234 -22.70 -23.01 -1.60
C ASN A 234 -23.39 -22.65 -2.90
N THR A 235 -23.92 -21.43 -2.98
CA THR A 235 -24.67 -20.92 -4.13
C THR A 235 -23.88 -19.94 -4.97
N LYS A 236 -22.67 -19.56 -4.55
CA LYS A 236 -21.85 -18.49 -5.13
C LYS A 236 -22.64 -17.18 -5.27
N THR A 237 -23.29 -16.80 -4.18
CA THR A 237 -24.14 -15.61 -4.11
C THR A 237 -23.56 -14.58 -3.16
N VAL A 238 -23.40 -13.35 -3.63
CA VAL A 238 -23.03 -12.18 -2.82
C VAL A 238 -24.28 -11.39 -2.48
N ILE A 239 -24.38 -10.93 -1.23
CA ILE A 239 -25.48 -10.14 -0.69
C ILE A 239 -24.95 -8.76 -0.32
N THR A 240 -25.59 -7.71 -0.82
CA THR A 240 -25.27 -6.33 -0.49
C THR A 240 -26.11 -5.81 0.66
N ALA A 241 -25.70 -4.69 1.27
CA ALA A 241 -26.37 -4.10 2.44
C ALA A 241 -27.82 -3.67 2.14
N ASP A 242 -28.15 -3.35 0.89
CA ASP A 242 -29.51 -3.08 0.42
C ASP A 242 -30.34 -4.34 0.14
N GLY A 243 -29.80 -5.54 0.44
CA GLY A 243 -30.45 -6.83 0.28
C GLY A 243 -30.44 -7.41 -1.14
N LYS A 244 -29.82 -6.72 -2.10
CA LYS A 244 -29.69 -7.24 -3.47
C LYS A 244 -28.74 -8.44 -3.49
N LYS A 245 -29.07 -9.44 -4.31
CA LYS A 245 -28.31 -10.69 -4.46
C LYS A 245 -27.71 -10.79 -5.86
N TYR A 246 -26.45 -11.16 -5.92
CA TYR A 246 -25.71 -11.36 -7.16
C TYR A 246 -25.12 -12.76 -7.17
N GLN A 247 -25.41 -13.53 -8.21
CA GLN A 247 -24.90 -14.89 -8.39
C GLN A 247 -23.97 -14.94 -9.60
N ALA A 248 -22.81 -15.60 -9.44
CA ALA A 248 -21.82 -15.75 -10.51
C ALA A 248 -21.18 -17.13 -10.49
N GLU A 249 -20.61 -17.52 -11.63
CA GLU A 249 -19.81 -18.75 -11.73
C GLU A 249 -18.49 -18.60 -10.97
N THR A 250 -17.88 -17.40 -11.07
CA THR A 250 -16.66 -17.04 -10.36
C THR A 250 -16.80 -15.67 -9.74
N ILE A 251 -16.38 -15.55 -8.49
CA ILE A 251 -16.34 -14.29 -7.73
C ILE A 251 -14.89 -13.89 -7.52
N ILE A 252 -14.53 -12.68 -7.93
CA ILE A 252 -13.22 -12.09 -7.66
C ILE A 252 -13.39 -11.10 -6.51
N THR A 253 -12.85 -11.42 -5.35
CA THR A 253 -12.90 -10.50 -4.22
C THR A 253 -11.62 -9.66 -4.12
N THR A 254 -11.78 -8.35 -4.20
CA THR A 254 -10.68 -7.38 -3.98
C THR A 254 -10.91 -6.55 -2.73
N ILE A 255 -11.93 -6.89 -1.93
CA ILE A 255 -12.28 -6.26 -0.67
C ILE A 255 -11.73 -7.06 0.53
N PRO A 256 -11.59 -6.45 1.72
CA PRO A 256 -11.11 -7.16 2.91
C PRO A 256 -12.04 -8.32 3.30
N TRP A 257 -11.47 -9.48 3.64
CA TRP A 257 -12.24 -10.63 4.13
C TRP A 257 -13.04 -10.33 5.39
N MET A 258 -12.63 -9.34 6.18
CA MET A 258 -13.31 -8.89 7.39
C MET A 258 -14.56 -8.05 7.12
N GLU A 259 -14.78 -7.62 5.87
CA GLU A 259 -15.99 -6.88 5.46
C GLU A 259 -17.20 -7.79 5.26
N PHE A 260 -17.02 -9.11 5.22
CA PHE A 260 -18.13 -10.04 5.13
C PHE A 260 -18.73 -10.30 6.52
N ASP A 261 -19.84 -9.64 6.86
CA ASP A 261 -20.58 -9.88 8.10
C ASP A 261 -21.18 -11.29 8.13
N GLU A 262 -21.66 -11.78 6.97
CA GLU A 262 -22.30 -13.07 6.79
C GLU A 262 -21.50 -13.94 5.83
N ILE A 263 -20.96 -15.03 6.33
CA ILE A 263 -20.22 -16.03 5.52
C ILE A 263 -20.89 -17.39 5.68
N ILE A 264 -21.53 -17.87 4.61
CA ILE A 264 -22.26 -19.14 4.58
C ILE A 264 -21.45 -20.18 3.79
N GLY A 265 -21.37 -21.39 4.31
CA GLY A 265 -20.71 -22.52 3.64
C GLY A 265 -19.18 -22.58 3.80
N MET A 266 -18.59 -21.69 4.59
CA MET A 266 -17.17 -21.75 4.96
C MET A 266 -16.98 -22.61 6.21
N PRO A 267 -15.95 -23.49 6.26
CA PRO A 267 -15.58 -24.21 7.48
C PRO A 267 -15.31 -23.26 8.63
N GLU A 268 -15.78 -23.59 9.84
CA GLU A 268 -15.74 -22.70 11.00
C GLU A 268 -14.31 -22.33 11.39
N ASP A 269 -13.36 -23.27 11.27
CA ASP A 269 -11.94 -23.03 11.58
C ASP A 269 -11.28 -22.01 10.62
N ILE A 270 -11.70 -21.96 9.35
CA ILE A 270 -11.25 -20.94 8.38
C ILE A 270 -11.92 -19.60 8.70
N LYS A 271 -13.22 -19.60 8.91
CA LYS A 271 -14.00 -18.40 9.25
C LYS A 271 -13.47 -17.74 10.53
N ASP A 272 -13.23 -18.52 11.58
CA ASP A 272 -12.65 -18.05 12.83
C ASP A 272 -11.24 -17.46 12.66
N SER A 273 -10.48 -17.96 11.69
CA SER A 273 -9.11 -17.46 11.45
C SER A 273 -9.09 -16.04 10.86
N ILE A 274 -10.15 -15.61 10.16
CA ILE A 274 -10.25 -14.26 9.54
C ILE A 274 -10.10 -13.16 10.60
N LYS A 275 -10.60 -13.35 11.82
CA LYS A 275 -10.48 -12.38 12.92
C LYS A 275 -9.05 -12.08 13.36
N TYR A 276 -8.08 -12.95 13.00
CA TYR A 276 -6.66 -12.74 13.29
C TYR A 276 -5.92 -11.98 12.17
N LEU A 277 -6.57 -11.71 11.06
CA LEU A 277 -6.05 -10.80 10.04
C LEU A 277 -6.10 -9.37 10.58
N LYS A 278 -4.95 -8.71 10.61
CA LYS A 278 -4.80 -7.38 11.19
C LYS A 278 -4.58 -6.33 10.11
N PHE A 279 -4.97 -5.11 10.41
CA PHE A 279 -4.79 -3.96 9.51
C PHE A 279 -4.58 -2.67 10.30
N SER A 280 -4.03 -1.66 9.63
CA SER A 280 -3.96 -0.28 10.15
C SER A 280 -4.92 0.61 9.39
N SER A 281 -5.56 1.52 10.12
CA SER A 281 -6.36 2.62 9.59
C SER A 281 -5.55 3.91 9.63
N ILE A 282 -5.56 4.68 8.55
CA ILE A 282 -4.77 5.91 8.42
C ILE A 282 -5.68 7.08 8.05
N GLN A 283 -5.55 8.17 8.80
CA GLN A 283 -6.11 9.45 8.43
C GLN A 283 -5.08 10.23 7.62
N THR A 284 -5.52 10.76 6.47
CA THR A 284 -4.80 11.80 5.74
C THR A 284 -5.40 13.16 6.12
N GLU A 285 -4.54 14.17 6.35
CA GLU A 285 -4.96 15.52 6.72
C GLU A 285 -4.19 16.55 5.89
N TYR A 286 -4.91 17.49 5.27
CA TYR A 286 -4.35 18.52 4.41
C TYR A 286 -3.99 19.79 5.19
N PHE A 287 -2.84 20.39 4.83
CA PHE A 287 -2.36 21.67 5.31
C PHE A 287 -2.04 22.57 4.11
N SER A 288 -2.50 23.84 4.14
CA SER A 288 -2.41 24.76 3.00
C SER A 288 -1.08 25.48 2.86
N GLU A 289 -0.23 25.43 3.89
CA GLU A 289 1.08 26.09 3.89
C GLU A 289 2.08 25.30 3.03
N ASN A 290 2.91 26.02 2.29
CA ASN A 290 4.06 25.42 1.62
C ASN A 290 5.21 25.24 2.59
N LEU A 291 5.83 24.07 2.56
CA LEU A 291 7.08 23.83 3.27
C LEU A 291 8.26 24.29 2.41
N ASP A 292 9.27 24.92 3.05
CA ASP A 292 10.52 25.30 2.39
C ASP A 292 11.42 24.07 2.23
N THR A 293 11.10 23.24 1.26
CA THR A 293 11.82 21.99 0.96
C THR A 293 11.57 21.54 -0.47
N SER A 294 12.55 20.84 -1.08
CA SER A 294 12.41 20.14 -2.35
C SER A 294 11.88 18.70 -2.21
N CYS A 295 11.83 18.18 -0.98
CA CYS A 295 11.48 16.80 -0.72
C CYS A 295 10.04 16.47 -1.14
N HIS A 296 9.83 15.26 -1.64
CA HIS A 296 8.50 14.70 -1.89
C HIS A 296 7.90 14.09 -0.62
N TRP A 297 8.74 13.46 0.23
CA TRP A 297 8.37 12.82 1.50
C TRP A 297 9.29 13.22 2.64
N ILE A 298 8.72 13.37 3.82
CA ILE A 298 9.47 13.58 5.07
C ILE A 298 8.96 12.58 6.10
N TYR A 299 9.86 11.79 6.65
CA TYR A 299 9.57 10.77 7.66
C TYR A 299 9.90 11.27 9.06
N TYR A 300 8.97 11.10 10.00
CA TYR A 300 9.07 11.57 11.38
C TYR A 300 8.96 10.42 12.37
N PRO A 301 10.07 9.91 12.91
CA PRO A 301 10.06 8.93 14.00
C PRO A 301 9.66 9.52 15.35
N ASP A 302 9.77 10.82 15.57
CA ASP A 302 9.50 11.49 16.84
C ASP A 302 8.13 11.06 17.41
N PRO A 303 8.09 10.41 18.60
CA PRO A 303 6.85 9.91 19.19
C PRO A 303 5.90 11.03 19.66
N MET A 304 6.40 12.28 19.82
CA MET A 304 5.59 13.42 20.20
C MET A 304 4.70 13.94 19.06
N LEU A 305 5.02 13.62 17.82
CA LEU A 305 4.19 13.91 16.66
C LEU A 305 3.22 12.76 16.38
N SER A 306 1.95 13.06 16.10
CA SER A 306 0.93 12.05 15.80
C SER A 306 1.19 11.35 14.47
N TYR A 307 1.49 12.12 13.43
CA TYR A 307 1.76 11.62 12.09
C TYR A 307 3.13 10.96 11.95
N HIS A 308 3.22 9.99 11.06
CA HIS A 308 4.49 9.29 10.78
C HIS A 308 5.23 9.87 9.56
N ARG A 309 4.51 10.51 8.63
CA ARG A 309 5.13 11.16 7.47
C ARG A 309 4.30 12.33 6.96
N ILE A 310 4.99 13.18 6.21
CA ILE A 310 4.42 14.26 5.40
C ILE A 310 4.67 13.94 3.93
N LEU A 311 3.70 14.23 3.08
CA LEU A 311 3.84 14.29 1.63
C LEU A 311 3.70 15.75 1.19
N VAL A 312 4.71 16.25 0.51
CA VAL A 312 4.81 17.66 0.11
C VAL A 312 4.19 17.84 -1.26
N ARG A 313 2.86 18.08 -1.29
CA ARG A 313 2.04 18.11 -2.51
C ARG A 313 2.60 19.03 -3.59
N HIS A 314 3.01 20.23 -3.24
CA HIS A 314 3.50 21.24 -4.21
C HIS A 314 4.80 20.84 -4.92
N ASN A 315 5.53 19.82 -4.45
CA ASN A 315 6.75 19.32 -5.09
C ASN A 315 6.50 18.27 -6.17
N PHE A 316 5.30 17.66 -6.23
CA PHE A 316 4.98 16.66 -7.25
C PHE A 316 3.64 16.90 -7.97
N CYS A 317 2.74 17.69 -7.41
CA CYS A 317 1.48 18.07 -8.05
C CYS A 317 1.60 19.50 -8.59
N THR A 318 1.65 19.64 -9.91
CA THR A 318 1.87 20.92 -10.60
C THR A 318 0.81 21.96 -10.22
N ASN A 319 1.24 23.19 -9.94
CA ASN A 319 0.39 24.34 -9.58
C ASN A 319 -0.44 24.11 -8.30
N SER A 320 -0.07 23.16 -7.46
CA SER A 320 -0.68 22.98 -6.15
C SER A 320 0.08 23.72 -5.05
N LYS A 321 -0.52 23.77 -3.87
CA LYS A 321 0.11 24.22 -2.63
C LYS A 321 -0.10 23.23 -1.49
N GLY A 322 0.65 23.39 -0.42
CA GLY A 322 0.46 22.65 0.80
C GLY A 322 1.05 21.25 0.79
N TYR A 323 0.74 20.55 1.85
CA TYR A 323 1.16 19.18 2.10
C TYR A 323 0.06 18.41 2.81
N TRP A 324 0.23 17.11 2.94
CA TRP A 324 -0.62 16.32 3.83
C TRP A 324 0.20 15.44 4.76
N THR A 325 -0.39 15.17 5.93
CA THR A 325 0.14 14.23 6.91
C THR A 325 -0.58 12.89 6.83
N GLU A 326 0.07 11.85 7.30
CA GLU A 326 -0.54 10.53 7.49
C GLU A 326 -0.41 10.11 8.95
N THR A 327 -1.57 9.90 9.59
CA THR A 327 -1.69 9.58 11.02
C THR A 327 -2.48 8.29 11.21
N ASN A 328 -1.94 7.36 11.98
CA ASN A 328 -2.69 6.16 12.35
C ASN A 328 -3.90 6.54 13.23
N SER A 329 -5.05 5.88 13.00
CA SER A 329 -6.31 6.19 13.69
C SER A 329 -6.21 6.15 15.23
N GLU A 330 -5.36 5.31 15.81
CA GLU A 330 -5.17 5.22 17.26
C GLU A 330 -4.33 6.39 17.83
N ARG A 331 -3.77 7.23 16.98
CA ARG A 331 -2.96 8.41 17.37
C ARG A 331 -3.68 9.74 17.09
N ILE A 332 -4.88 9.69 16.56
CA ILE A 332 -5.72 10.89 16.35
C ILE A 332 -6.07 11.50 17.69
N GLY A 333 -6.04 12.84 17.77
CA GLY A 333 -6.36 13.56 19.01
C GLY A 333 -5.15 13.89 19.89
N MET A 334 -3.94 13.50 19.50
CA MET A 334 -2.72 13.98 20.15
C MET A 334 -2.44 15.48 19.84
N GLU A 335 -3.01 15.99 18.74
CA GLU A 335 -2.87 17.37 18.31
C GLU A 335 -4.15 18.17 18.59
N LYS A 336 -4.03 19.50 18.57
CA LYS A 336 -5.19 20.38 18.76
C LYS A 336 -6.17 20.21 17.60
N PRO A 337 -7.49 20.20 17.88
CA PRO A 337 -8.50 20.20 16.82
C PRO A 337 -8.31 21.37 15.86
N ASN A 338 -8.54 21.12 14.56
CA ASN A 338 -8.52 22.12 13.49
C ASN A 338 -9.60 21.75 12.45
N ASP A 339 -9.87 22.70 11.54
CA ASP A 339 -10.88 22.58 10.48
C ASP A 339 -10.29 22.13 9.14
N ASN A 340 -9.08 21.56 9.13
CA ASN A 340 -8.44 21.04 7.94
C ASN A 340 -9.26 19.92 7.30
N PHE A 341 -9.14 19.76 5.97
CA PHE A 341 -9.71 18.60 5.31
C PHE A 341 -9.03 17.33 5.79
N LYS A 342 -9.84 16.34 6.17
CA LYS A 342 -9.40 15.03 6.68
C LYS A 342 -10.14 13.91 5.98
N TYR A 343 -9.44 12.84 5.69
CA TYR A 343 -10.06 11.62 5.18
C TYR A 343 -9.55 10.39 5.93
N MET A 344 -10.48 9.56 6.41
CA MET A 344 -10.16 8.32 7.14
C MET A 344 -10.20 7.12 6.21
N ASN A 345 -9.06 6.47 6.04
CA ASN A 345 -8.94 5.18 5.37
C ASN A 345 -8.97 4.07 6.42
N GLN A 346 -10.12 3.45 6.62
CA GLN A 346 -10.27 2.34 7.57
C GLN A 346 -9.32 1.20 7.25
N TYR A 347 -9.25 0.81 6.00
CA TYR A 347 -8.37 -0.25 5.51
C TYR A 347 -7.23 0.35 4.70
N ALA A 348 -6.16 0.84 5.37
CA ALA A 348 -5.00 1.40 4.68
C ALA A 348 -3.92 0.34 4.43
N TYR A 349 -3.49 -0.37 5.47
CA TYR A 349 -2.42 -1.36 5.38
C TYR A 349 -2.82 -2.71 5.97
N PRO A 350 -2.84 -3.81 5.18
CA PRO A 350 -2.88 -5.16 5.73
C PRO A 350 -1.56 -5.46 6.45
N LEU A 351 -1.62 -5.98 7.68
CA LEU A 351 -0.43 -6.21 8.48
C LEU A 351 0.18 -7.58 8.23
N ASN A 352 1.50 -7.61 8.17
CA ASN A 352 2.29 -8.81 7.91
C ASN A 352 2.63 -9.54 9.22
N THR A 353 1.59 -9.95 9.98
CA THR A 353 1.80 -10.71 11.23
C THR A 353 2.40 -12.09 10.96
N ILE A 354 3.12 -12.65 11.93
CA ILE A 354 3.75 -13.98 11.83
C ILE A 354 2.74 -15.06 11.45
N LYS A 355 1.51 -15.00 11.96
CA LYS A 355 0.45 -15.98 11.70
C LYS A 355 -0.24 -15.82 10.33
N LYS A 356 -0.14 -14.67 9.69
CA LYS A 356 -0.87 -14.35 8.45
C LYS A 356 -0.62 -15.33 7.30
N PRO A 357 0.63 -15.76 6.99
CA PRO A 357 0.87 -16.66 5.86
C PRO A 357 0.07 -17.97 5.93
N GLU A 358 -0.01 -18.58 7.10
CA GLU A 358 -0.77 -19.82 7.30
C GLU A 358 -2.27 -19.58 7.11
N ILE A 359 -2.81 -18.52 7.73
CA ILE A 359 -4.22 -18.13 7.61
C ILE A 359 -4.58 -17.90 6.15
N MET A 360 -3.82 -17.05 5.44
CA MET A 360 -4.12 -16.69 4.06
C MET A 360 -3.96 -17.88 3.10
N LYS A 361 -2.95 -18.74 3.29
CA LYS A 361 -2.78 -19.95 2.50
C LYS A 361 -4.02 -20.84 2.60
N LYS A 362 -4.51 -21.07 3.81
CA LYS A 362 -5.68 -21.91 4.07
C LYS A 362 -6.97 -21.29 3.48
N LEU A 363 -7.19 -20.01 3.75
CA LEU A 363 -8.35 -19.26 3.27
C LEU A 363 -8.42 -19.21 1.75
N LEU A 364 -7.33 -18.79 1.08
CA LEU A 364 -7.29 -18.60 -0.37
C LEU A 364 -7.39 -19.96 -1.11
N SER A 365 -6.67 -20.99 -0.65
CA SER A 365 -6.76 -22.31 -1.28
C SER A 365 -8.17 -22.89 -1.18
N TRP A 366 -8.84 -22.73 -0.04
CA TRP A 366 -10.20 -23.19 0.14
C TRP A 366 -11.20 -22.39 -0.70
N SER A 367 -11.13 -21.06 -0.68
CA SER A 367 -12.05 -20.18 -1.40
C SER A 367 -11.92 -20.32 -2.92
N GLU A 368 -10.69 -20.45 -3.45
CA GLU A 368 -10.43 -20.71 -4.88
C GLU A 368 -11.09 -22.01 -5.32
N GLY A 369 -10.99 -23.10 -4.51
CA GLY A 369 -11.69 -24.36 -4.75
C GLY A 369 -13.23 -24.26 -4.75
N LYS A 370 -13.77 -23.15 -4.25
CA LYS A 370 -15.21 -22.82 -4.27
C LYS A 370 -15.58 -21.80 -5.37
N GLY A 371 -14.62 -21.39 -6.21
CA GLY A 371 -14.84 -20.40 -7.26
C GLY A 371 -14.86 -18.95 -6.73
N VAL A 372 -14.26 -18.69 -5.57
CA VAL A 372 -14.08 -17.34 -5.02
C VAL A 372 -12.58 -17.07 -4.89
N ILE A 373 -12.07 -16.16 -5.70
CA ILE A 373 -10.64 -15.87 -5.82
C ILE A 373 -10.34 -14.52 -5.16
N GLY A 374 -9.43 -14.51 -4.18
CA GLY A 374 -8.87 -13.29 -3.60
C GLY A 374 -7.86 -12.67 -4.55
N LEU A 375 -7.94 -11.34 -4.78
CA LEU A 375 -7.06 -10.61 -5.68
C LEU A 375 -6.66 -9.27 -5.11
N GLY A 376 -5.38 -8.92 -5.24
CA GLY A 376 -4.84 -7.62 -4.89
C GLY A 376 -4.68 -7.39 -3.39
N ARG A 377 -4.45 -6.11 -3.00
CA ARG A 377 -4.06 -5.77 -1.63
C ARG A 377 -4.95 -6.39 -0.56
N TRP A 378 -6.26 -6.37 -0.73
CA TRP A 378 -7.19 -6.82 0.31
C TRP A 378 -7.71 -8.24 0.09
N GLY A 379 -7.94 -8.65 -1.16
CA GLY A 379 -8.33 -10.03 -1.45
C GLY A 379 -7.25 -11.05 -1.06
N GLU A 380 -5.97 -10.69 -1.22
CA GLU A 380 -4.82 -11.50 -0.80
C GLU A 380 -4.24 -11.06 0.55
N HIS A 381 -4.80 -10.03 1.17
CA HIS A 381 -4.34 -9.42 2.43
C HIS A 381 -2.84 -9.14 2.42
N GLN A 382 -2.32 -8.52 1.34
CA GLN A 382 -0.90 -8.23 1.13
C GLN A 382 -0.66 -6.73 0.91
N HIS A 383 0.43 -6.21 1.46
CA HIS A 383 0.81 -4.81 1.28
C HIS A 383 1.39 -4.59 -0.13
N TYR A 384 0.55 -4.71 -1.15
CA TYR A 384 0.92 -4.45 -2.54
C TYR A 384 0.79 -2.97 -2.89
N ASN A 385 1.72 -2.48 -3.72
CA ASN A 385 1.56 -1.22 -4.42
C ASN A 385 0.58 -1.38 -5.59
N SER A 386 0.08 -0.28 -6.16
CA SER A 386 -0.91 -0.33 -7.24
C SER A 386 -0.38 -1.03 -8.50
N ASP A 387 0.89 -0.82 -8.86
CA ASP A 387 1.55 -1.48 -9.98
C ASP A 387 1.65 -3.00 -9.83
N VAL A 388 1.99 -3.48 -8.62
CA VAL A 388 1.99 -4.92 -8.31
C VAL A 388 0.58 -5.50 -8.39
N THR A 389 -0.39 -4.77 -7.86
CA THR A 389 -1.80 -5.18 -7.91
C THR A 389 -2.33 -5.29 -9.34
N VAL A 390 -1.94 -4.37 -10.22
CA VAL A 390 -2.27 -4.39 -11.65
C VAL A 390 -1.64 -5.61 -12.33
N ASP A 391 -0.35 -5.86 -12.09
CA ASP A 391 0.39 -7.01 -12.65
C ASP A 391 -0.30 -8.34 -12.31
N LEU A 392 -0.58 -8.56 -11.01
CA LEU A 392 -1.28 -9.76 -10.53
C LEU A 392 -2.68 -9.93 -11.15
N ALA A 393 -3.42 -8.82 -11.32
CA ALA A 393 -4.73 -8.88 -11.96
C ALA A 393 -4.64 -9.24 -13.45
N MET A 394 -3.63 -8.73 -14.16
CA MET A 394 -3.35 -9.11 -15.55
C MET A 394 -2.99 -10.60 -15.66
N GLU A 395 -2.10 -11.08 -14.80
CA GLU A 395 -1.68 -12.48 -14.75
C GLU A 395 -2.84 -13.43 -14.43
N LEU A 396 -3.72 -13.04 -13.49
CA LEU A 396 -4.88 -13.86 -13.13
C LEU A 396 -5.83 -14.06 -14.32
N VAL A 397 -6.09 -13.02 -15.11
CA VAL A 397 -6.93 -13.15 -16.32
C VAL A 397 -6.29 -14.09 -17.33
N GLU A 398 -4.99 -13.96 -17.60
CA GLU A 398 -4.28 -14.88 -18.52
C GLU A 398 -4.34 -16.34 -18.02
N LYS A 399 -4.11 -16.55 -16.71
CA LYS A 399 -4.21 -17.89 -16.08
C LYS A 399 -5.60 -18.52 -16.28
N LEU A 400 -6.67 -17.75 -16.01
CA LEU A 400 -8.05 -18.26 -16.10
C LEU A 400 -8.48 -18.58 -17.53
N ILE A 401 -7.99 -17.82 -18.51
CA ILE A 401 -8.29 -18.08 -19.94
C ILE A 401 -7.49 -19.29 -20.43
N THR A 402 -6.19 -19.37 -20.12
CA THR A 402 -5.31 -20.45 -20.60
C THR A 402 -5.67 -21.81 -20.01
N SER A 403 -6.26 -21.85 -18.79
CA SER A 403 -6.68 -23.10 -18.16
C SER A 403 -7.90 -23.74 -18.81
N GLY A 404 -8.49 -23.12 -19.85
CA GLY A 404 -9.69 -23.65 -20.55
C GLY A 404 -10.95 -23.70 -19.67
N THR A 405 -10.89 -23.10 -18.49
CA THR A 405 -12.00 -23.10 -17.54
C THR A 405 -13.16 -22.23 -18.05
N TYR A 406 -12.91 -21.43 -19.10
CA TYR A 406 -13.84 -20.40 -19.60
C TYR A 406 -13.86 -20.23 -21.12
N ASP A 407 -13.80 -21.34 -21.89
CA ASP A 407 -14.10 -21.32 -23.33
C ASP A 407 -15.58 -21.07 -23.59
#